data_b569bd0058495b0051de057e7944cd5f
#
_entry.id   b569bd0058495b0051de057e7944cd5f
#
_cell.length_a   1.000
_cell.length_b   1.000
_cell.length_c   1.000
_cell.angle_alpha   90.00
_cell.angle_beta   90.00
_cell.angle_gamma   90.00
#
_symmetry.space_group_name_H-M   'P 1'
#
loop_
_entity.id
_entity.type
_entity.pdbx_description
1 polymer ?
#
loop_
_entity_poly.entity_id
_entity_poly.type
_entity_poly.pdbx_seq_one_letter_code
_entity_poly.pdbx_strand_id
1 'polypeptide(L)'
;FIILNLFNVRLFNSLNLAMTIISSGGFLPSNNLSNILVNNSQVIITSILLLSSFFSIFLIYNLIFTKNHNLNFFNEDIHLLFYFLSLLIIFFVFLNFDNNFSELFLSLTSSISNVGFSLNNSPTNLSFIFLILVIIGGSFFSTSSGIRFLKIYSLFKYSINEILSYSRPKNIYINKHLFSKDSFKLDEIYKYFLSV
;
A
#
# COMPACT_ATOMS: atom_id res chain seq x y z
N PHE A 1 -4.41 -17.66 5.90
CA PHE A 1 -4.30 -18.74 6.89
C PHE A 1 -3.59 -19.95 6.30
N ILE A 2 -4.15 -20.60 5.28
CA ILE A 2 -3.59 -21.82 4.66
C ILE A 2 -2.13 -21.63 4.22
N ILE A 3 -1.82 -20.52 3.55
CA ILE A 3 -0.46 -20.19 3.10
C ILE A 3 0.51 -20.15 4.28
N LEU A 4 0.19 -19.44 5.35
CA LEU A 4 1.05 -19.34 6.53
C LEU A 4 1.28 -20.72 7.20
N ASN A 5 0.25 -21.56 7.21
CA ASN A 5 0.36 -22.91 7.76
C ASN A 5 1.27 -23.82 6.91
N LEU A 6 1.21 -23.71 5.57
CA LEU A 6 2.12 -24.43 4.66
C LEU A 6 3.59 -24.07 4.89
N PHE A 7 3.87 -22.87 5.39
CA PHE A 7 5.23 -22.44 5.77
C PHE A 7 5.59 -22.74 7.24
N ASN A 8 4.92 -23.73 7.84
CA ASN A 8 5.17 -24.20 9.20
C ASN A 8 5.01 -23.13 10.31
N VAL A 9 4.15 -22.14 10.11
CA VAL A 9 3.69 -21.26 11.19
C VAL A 9 2.63 -22.02 11.99
N ARG A 10 2.73 -22.02 13.34
CA ARG A 10 1.76 -22.68 14.22
C ARG A 10 0.33 -22.25 13.91
N LEU A 11 -0.61 -23.21 13.90
CA LEU A 11 -2.03 -23.01 13.54
C LEU A 11 -2.67 -21.79 14.23
N PHE A 12 -2.49 -21.66 15.53
CA PHE A 12 -3.01 -20.52 16.30
C PHE A 12 -2.42 -19.19 15.85
N ASN A 13 -1.09 -19.15 15.64
CA ASN A 13 -0.41 -17.95 15.21
C ASN A 13 -0.77 -17.57 13.76
N SER A 14 -0.88 -18.55 12.87
CA SER A 14 -1.25 -18.31 11.47
C SER A 14 -2.67 -17.77 11.32
N LEU A 15 -3.61 -18.23 12.19
CA LEU A 15 -4.96 -17.69 12.22
C LEU A 15 -4.97 -16.25 12.71
N ASN A 16 -4.30 -15.95 13.82
CA ASN A 16 -4.20 -14.58 14.35
C ASN A 16 -3.53 -13.63 13.35
N LEU A 17 -2.41 -14.05 12.73
CA LEU A 17 -1.74 -13.25 11.70
C LEU A 17 -2.66 -13.01 10.49
N ALA A 18 -3.41 -14.00 10.03
CA ALA A 18 -4.34 -13.82 8.93
C ALA A 18 -5.45 -12.81 9.27
N MET A 19 -6.00 -12.89 10.48
CA MET A 19 -7.01 -11.94 10.94
C MET A 19 -6.47 -10.51 11.05
N THR A 20 -5.27 -10.35 11.61
CA THR A 20 -4.65 -9.02 11.75
C THR A 20 -4.24 -8.42 10.41
N ILE A 21 -3.81 -9.22 9.44
CA ILE A 21 -3.49 -8.77 8.08
C ILE A 21 -4.76 -8.24 7.39
N ILE A 22 -5.86 -8.99 7.47
CA ILE A 22 -7.13 -8.59 6.83
C ILE A 22 -7.73 -7.34 7.50
N SER A 23 -7.66 -7.26 8.83
CA SER A 23 -8.22 -6.12 9.58
C SER A 23 -7.30 -4.90 9.65
N SER A 24 -6.03 -5.05 9.20
CA SER A 24 -4.94 -4.07 9.42
C SER A 24 -4.80 -3.65 10.90
N GLY A 25 -5.07 -4.59 11.81
CA GLY A 25 -5.20 -4.30 13.24
C GLY A 25 -3.89 -4.34 14.03
N GLY A 26 -2.83 -4.98 13.52
CA GLY A 26 -1.51 -5.04 14.16
C GLY A 26 -1.41 -5.87 15.43
N PHE A 27 -2.44 -6.64 15.79
CA PHE A 27 -2.42 -7.45 17.00
C PHE A 27 -1.61 -8.73 16.81
N LEU A 28 -0.75 -9.02 17.79
CA LEU A 28 0.07 -10.22 17.84
C LEU A 28 -0.31 -11.10 19.03
N PRO A 29 -0.27 -12.42 18.90
CA PRO A 29 -0.51 -13.34 20.02
C PRO A 29 0.69 -13.42 20.99
N SER A 30 1.83 -12.83 20.65
CA SER A 30 3.03 -12.74 21.47
C SER A 30 3.60 -11.32 21.44
N ASN A 31 4.43 -10.97 22.42
CA ASN A 31 5.01 -9.63 22.54
C ASN A 31 5.91 -9.26 21.36
N ASN A 32 6.53 -10.25 20.70
CA ASN A 32 7.47 -10.02 19.60
C ASN A 32 7.11 -10.89 18.40
N LEU A 33 7.14 -10.29 17.21
CA LEU A 33 6.90 -11.00 15.96
C LEU A 33 7.99 -12.04 15.66
N SER A 34 9.23 -11.81 16.10
CA SER A 34 10.37 -12.75 15.95
C SER A 34 10.14 -14.11 16.65
N ASN A 35 9.27 -14.15 17.67
CA ASN A 35 8.90 -15.40 18.32
C ASN A 35 7.91 -16.25 17.48
N ILE A 36 7.24 -15.62 16.54
CA ILE A 36 6.24 -16.26 15.66
C ILE A 36 6.88 -16.65 14.33
N LEU A 37 7.65 -15.73 13.75
CA LEU A 37 8.32 -15.89 12.46
C LEU A 37 9.81 -16.13 12.71
N VAL A 38 10.21 -17.40 12.65
CA VAL A 38 11.59 -17.80 12.91
C VAL A 38 12.44 -17.77 11.64
N ASN A 39 11.84 -18.10 10.50
CA ASN A 39 12.54 -18.24 9.22
C ASN A 39 12.34 -17.03 8.32
N ASN A 40 13.37 -16.64 7.57
CA ASN A 40 13.28 -15.55 6.58
C ASN A 40 12.19 -15.79 5.52
N SER A 41 11.92 -17.04 5.14
CA SER A 41 10.83 -17.38 4.23
C SER A 41 9.44 -17.04 4.80
N GLN A 42 9.23 -17.25 6.10
CA GLN A 42 7.99 -16.88 6.78
C GLN A 42 7.81 -15.36 6.80
N VAL A 43 8.89 -14.61 7.02
CA VAL A 43 8.89 -13.14 7.01
C VAL A 43 8.53 -12.61 5.62
N ILE A 44 9.14 -13.15 4.57
CA ILE A 44 8.86 -12.70 3.18
C ILE A 44 7.41 -12.99 2.81
N ILE A 45 6.87 -14.14 3.16
CA ILE A 45 5.49 -14.49 2.85
C ILE A 45 4.50 -13.62 3.62
N THR A 46 4.73 -13.37 4.90
CA THR A 46 3.89 -12.44 5.65
C THR A 46 3.91 -11.05 5.05
N SER A 47 5.07 -10.59 4.55
CA SER A 47 5.20 -9.30 3.86
C SER A 47 4.39 -9.25 2.56
N ILE A 48 4.40 -10.33 1.77
CA ILE A 48 3.57 -10.44 0.55
C ILE A 48 2.08 -10.45 0.90
N LEU A 49 1.69 -11.14 1.97
CA LEU A 49 0.30 -11.13 2.43
C LEU A 49 -0.13 -9.75 2.95
N LEU A 50 0.77 -8.99 3.59
CA LEU A 50 0.51 -7.60 3.99
C LEU A 50 0.24 -6.71 2.76
N LEU A 51 0.93 -6.91 1.64
CA LEU A 51 0.62 -6.19 0.40
C LEU A 51 -0.79 -6.47 -0.10
N SER A 52 -1.35 -7.65 0.15
CA SER A 52 -2.73 -7.94 -0.25
C SER A 52 -3.77 -7.05 0.45
N SER A 53 -3.48 -6.54 1.64
CA SER A 53 -4.34 -5.58 2.35
C SER A 53 -4.21 -4.15 1.82
N PHE A 54 -3.11 -3.83 1.15
CA PHE A 54 -2.84 -2.53 0.54
C PHE A 54 -3.53 -2.35 -0.83
N PHE A 55 -3.59 -3.43 -1.62
CA PHE A 55 -4.26 -3.43 -2.91
C PHE A 55 -5.78 -3.59 -2.76
N SER A 56 -6.51 -3.28 -3.85
CA SER A 56 -7.96 -3.42 -3.89
C SER A 56 -8.40 -4.88 -3.73
N ILE A 57 -9.41 -5.10 -2.89
CA ILE A 57 -10.06 -6.41 -2.75
C ILE A 57 -10.63 -6.89 -4.09
N PHE A 58 -11.15 -5.97 -4.92
CA PHE A 58 -11.67 -6.29 -6.23
C PHE A 58 -10.60 -6.78 -7.20
N LEU A 59 -9.36 -6.29 -7.10
CA LEU A 59 -8.24 -6.81 -7.89
C LEU A 59 -8.02 -8.30 -7.59
N ILE A 60 -7.93 -8.65 -6.32
CA ILE A 60 -7.73 -10.04 -5.88
C ILE A 60 -8.89 -10.92 -6.35
N TYR A 61 -10.12 -10.46 -6.17
CA TYR A 61 -11.31 -11.17 -6.63
C TYR A 61 -11.30 -11.38 -8.16
N ASN A 62 -11.00 -10.34 -8.91
CA ASN A 62 -10.97 -10.39 -10.37
C ASN A 62 -9.86 -11.31 -10.92
N LEU A 63 -8.69 -11.31 -10.28
CA LEU A 63 -7.58 -12.20 -10.66
C LEU A 63 -7.93 -13.68 -10.46
N ILE A 64 -8.72 -14.00 -9.43
CA ILE A 64 -9.04 -15.38 -9.07
C ILE A 64 -10.28 -15.89 -9.83
N PHE A 65 -11.32 -15.08 -9.94
CA PHE A 65 -12.66 -15.54 -10.33
C PHE A 65 -13.14 -15.07 -11.72
N THR A 66 -12.58 -13.98 -12.28
CA THR A 66 -13.10 -13.45 -13.55
C THR A 66 -12.14 -13.62 -14.71
N LYS A 67 -12.68 -14.13 -15.84
CA LYS A 67 -11.94 -14.22 -17.10
C LYS A 67 -11.94 -12.90 -17.89
N ASN A 68 -12.91 -12.02 -17.67
CA ASN A 68 -13.04 -10.75 -18.38
C ASN A 68 -12.49 -9.60 -17.52
N HIS A 69 -11.32 -9.14 -17.88
CA HIS A 69 -10.63 -8.05 -17.19
C HIS A 69 -11.15 -6.69 -17.69
N ASN A 70 -12.06 -6.08 -16.98
CA ASN A 70 -12.36 -4.66 -17.17
C ASN A 70 -11.23 -3.83 -16.55
N LEU A 71 -10.27 -3.44 -17.39
CA LEU A 71 -9.04 -2.75 -17.01
C LEU A 71 -9.25 -1.39 -16.30
N ASN A 72 -10.46 -0.85 -16.33
CA ASN A 72 -10.74 0.45 -15.72
C ASN A 72 -10.58 0.46 -14.18
N PHE A 73 -10.83 -0.67 -13.51
CA PHE A 73 -10.64 -0.80 -12.05
C PHE A 73 -9.18 -1.04 -11.66
N PHE A 74 -8.33 -1.48 -12.59
CA PHE A 74 -6.93 -1.79 -12.30
C PHE A 74 -5.99 -0.57 -12.38
N ASN A 75 -6.45 0.55 -12.93
CA ASN A 75 -5.59 1.72 -13.11
C ASN A 75 -5.05 2.25 -11.78
N GLU A 76 -5.84 2.25 -10.71
CA GLU A 76 -5.38 2.66 -9.38
C GLU A 76 -4.32 1.69 -8.84
N ASP A 77 -4.60 0.38 -8.91
CA ASP A 77 -3.71 -0.64 -8.39
C ASP A 77 -2.37 -0.69 -9.15
N ILE A 78 -2.38 -0.40 -10.46
CA ILE A 78 -1.14 -0.27 -11.26
C ILE A 78 -0.31 0.92 -10.76
N HIS A 79 -0.92 2.07 -10.49
CA HIS A 79 -0.20 3.22 -9.95
C HIS A 79 0.34 2.96 -8.54
N LEU A 80 -0.42 2.25 -7.71
CA LEU A 80 0.02 1.79 -6.39
C LEU A 80 1.19 0.82 -6.48
N LEU A 81 1.19 -0.07 -7.47
CA LEU A 81 2.30 -0.99 -7.71
C LEU A 81 3.56 -0.21 -8.10
N PHE A 82 3.45 0.77 -9.00
CA PHE A 82 4.60 1.63 -9.33
C PHE A 82 5.08 2.44 -8.14
N TYR A 83 4.19 2.97 -7.32
CA TYR A 83 4.51 3.64 -6.07
C TYR A 83 5.30 2.72 -5.13
N PHE A 84 4.81 1.50 -4.90
CA PHE A 84 5.49 0.51 -4.07
C PHE A 84 6.87 0.13 -4.62
N LEU A 85 6.97 -0.12 -5.93
CA LEU A 85 8.26 -0.42 -6.57
C LEU A 85 9.25 0.75 -6.47
N SER A 86 8.78 1.98 -6.63
CA SER A 86 9.64 3.16 -6.47
C SER A 86 10.17 3.29 -5.04
N LEU A 87 9.34 3.01 -4.03
CA LEU A 87 9.77 2.97 -2.64
C LEU A 87 10.78 1.87 -2.39
N LEU A 88 10.55 0.67 -2.91
CA LEU A 88 11.52 -0.43 -2.79
C LEU A 88 12.89 -0.04 -3.37
N ILE A 89 12.92 0.58 -4.55
CA ILE A 89 14.16 1.02 -5.19
C ILE A 89 14.85 2.09 -4.33
N ILE A 90 14.10 3.08 -3.83
CA ILE A 90 14.64 4.14 -2.97
C ILE A 90 15.25 3.52 -1.71
N PHE A 91 14.53 2.64 -1.04
CA PHE A 91 15.05 1.96 0.15
C PHE A 91 16.26 1.10 -0.17
N PHE A 92 16.26 0.41 -1.31
CA PHE A 92 17.37 -0.42 -1.74
C PHE A 92 18.64 0.39 -2.05
N VAL A 93 18.52 1.54 -2.68
CA VAL A 93 19.66 2.37 -3.10
C VAL A 93 20.22 3.21 -1.97
N PHE A 94 19.34 3.82 -1.13
CA PHE A 94 19.77 4.79 -0.12
C PHE A 94 20.15 4.17 1.22
N LEU A 95 19.66 2.96 1.49
CA LEU A 95 19.99 2.26 2.71
C LEU A 95 21.07 1.22 2.38
N ASN A 96 22.34 1.55 2.66
CA ASN A 96 23.40 0.55 2.65
C ASN A 96 23.00 -0.59 3.57
N PHE A 97 22.74 -1.76 2.99
CA PHE A 97 22.12 -2.90 3.64
C PHE A 97 23.11 -3.63 4.56
N ASP A 98 23.29 -3.15 5.76
CA ASP A 98 23.80 -3.97 6.86
C ASP A 98 22.67 -4.83 7.48
N ASN A 99 21.41 -4.55 7.14
CA ASN A 99 20.23 -5.25 7.64
C ASN A 99 19.72 -6.31 6.66
N ASN A 100 19.16 -7.39 7.18
CA ASN A 100 18.55 -8.43 6.36
C ASN A 100 17.44 -7.87 5.49
N PHE A 101 17.48 -8.11 4.17
CA PHE A 101 16.45 -7.66 3.21
C PHE A 101 15.02 -8.03 3.66
N SER A 102 14.84 -9.22 4.28
CA SER A 102 13.55 -9.68 4.77
C SER A 102 12.94 -8.75 5.84
N GLU A 103 13.76 -8.19 6.73
CA GLU A 103 13.32 -7.31 7.82
C GLU A 103 12.89 -5.95 7.29
N LEU A 104 13.68 -5.39 6.35
CA LEU A 104 13.32 -4.12 5.71
C LEU A 104 12.06 -4.27 4.85
N PHE A 105 11.95 -5.35 4.11
CA PHE A 105 10.78 -5.63 3.29
C PHE A 105 9.53 -5.75 4.15
N LEU A 106 9.61 -6.43 5.29
CA LEU A 106 8.51 -6.53 6.24
C LEU A 106 8.14 -5.16 6.84
N SER A 107 9.11 -4.37 7.30
CA SER A 107 8.83 -3.07 7.90
C SER A 107 8.23 -2.09 6.90
N LEU A 108 8.67 -2.13 5.62
CA LEU A 108 8.10 -1.33 4.55
C LEU A 108 6.66 -1.75 4.22
N THR A 109 6.43 -3.04 4.02
CA THR A 109 5.08 -3.54 3.70
C THR A 109 4.11 -3.35 4.86
N SER A 110 4.58 -3.50 6.10
CA SER A 110 3.82 -3.29 7.31
C SER A 110 3.44 -1.83 7.52
N SER A 111 4.33 -0.89 7.20
CA SER A 111 4.02 0.55 7.30
C SER A 111 3.00 0.98 6.24
N ILE A 112 3.15 0.52 4.99
CA ILE A 112 2.22 0.85 3.89
C ILE A 112 0.84 0.22 4.12
N SER A 113 0.78 -1.00 4.64
CA SER A 113 -0.49 -1.68 4.97
C SER A 113 -1.11 -1.19 6.27
N ASN A 114 -0.41 -0.33 7.03
CA ASN A 114 -0.84 0.21 8.32
C ASN A 114 -1.08 -0.84 9.43
N VAL A 115 -0.42 -1.98 9.33
CA VAL A 115 -0.50 -3.06 10.33
C VAL A 115 0.43 -2.81 11.51
N GLY A 116 1.59 -2.19 11.26
CA GLY A 116 2.55 -1.82 12.33
C GLY A 116 3.42 -2.96 12.83
N PHE A 117 3.60 -4.04 12.05
CA PHE A 117 4.51 -5.11 12.41
C PHE A 117 5.97 -4.67 12.26
N SER A 118 6.79 -4.93 13.27
CA SER A 118 8.24 -4.74 13.22
C SER A 118 8.96 -5.93 13.83
N LEU A 119 10.12 -6.26 13.29
CA LEU A 119 11.08 -7.14 13.93
C LEU A 119 12.00 -6.32 14.85
N ASN A 120 12.64 -6.97 15.81
CA ASN A 120 13.43 -6.33 16.86
C ASN A 120 14.58 -5.43 16.33
N ASN A 121 15.01 -5.68 15.09
CA ASN A 121 16.13 -4.97 14.45
C ASN A 121 15.67 -3.88 13.47
N SER A 122 14.42 -3.40 13.59
CA SER A 122 13.98 -2.31 12.71
C SER A 122 14.86 -1.07 12.90
N PRO A 123 15.40 -0.48 11.82
CA PRO A 123 16.31 0.64 11.92
C PRO A 123 15.60 1.88 12.48
N THR A 124 16.01 2.33 13.66
CA THR A 124 15.43 3.48 14.36
C THR A 124 15.51 4.77 13.53
N ASN A 125 16.56 4.91 12.72
CA ASN A 125 16.76 6.07 11.84
C ASN A 125 15.68 6.24 10.77
N LEU A 126 14.95 5.17 10.44
CA LEU A 126 13.90 5.18 9.41
C LEU A 126 12.49 5.36 9.98
N SER A 127 12.35 5.42 11.29
CA SER A 127 11.03 5.52 11.95
C SER A 127 10.19 6.69 11.43
N PHE A 128 10.83 7.83 11.15
CA PHE A 128 10.15 9.01 10.59
C PHE A 128 9.63 8.78 9.17
N ILE A 129 10.40 8.09 8.33
CA ILE A 129 9.98 7.76 6.95
C ILE A 129 8.82 6.77 6.99
N PHE A 130 8.89 5.75 7.84
CA PHE A 130 7.78 4.81 8.03
C PHE A 130 6.50 5.49 8.53
N LEU A 131 6.64 6.49 9.42
CA LEU A 131 5.51 7.28 9.87
C LEU A 131 4.84 8.06 8.72
N ILE A 132 5.62 8.65 7.81
CA ILE A 132 5.09 9.30 6.61
C ILE A 132 4.36 8.28 5.72
N LEU A 133 4.93 7.07 5.56
CA LEU A 133 4.32 6.02 4.74
C LEU A 133 2.98 5.55 5.31
N VAL A 134 2.83 5.52 6.63
CA VAL A 134 1.57 5.19 7.32
C VAL A 134 0.45 6.19 6.98
N ILE A 135 0.78 7.46 6.71
CA ILE A 135 -0.21 8.48 6.35
C ILE A 135 -0.81 8.19 4.96
N ILE A 136 0.01 7.64 4.05
CA ILE A 136 -0.41 7.31 2.68
C ILE A 136 -1.06 5.94 2.68
N GLY A 137 -2.38 5.89 2.66
CA GLY A 137 -3.14 4.64 2.62
C GLY A 137 -3.13 3.99 1.24
N GLY A 138 -3.68 2.76 1.20
CA GLY A 138 -3.78 1.97 -0.03
C GLY A 138 -4.88 2.43 -0.99
N SER A 139 -5.32 1.48 -1.83
CA SER A 139 -6.37 1.71 -2.81
C SER A 139 -7.71 2.07 -2.16
N PHE A 140 -8.64 2.58 -2.96
CA PHE A 140 -9.95 2.99 -2.46
C PHE A 140 -10.71 1.85 -1.77
N PHE A 141 -10.62 0.63 -2.30
CA PHE A 141 -11.26 -0.56 -1.75
C PHE A 141 -10.28 -1.49 -1.02
N SER A 142 -9.22 -0.96 -0.43
CA SER A 142 -8.29 -1.72 0.41
C SER A 142 -8.73 -1.72 1.88
N THR A 143 -8.21 -2.65 2.65
CA THR A 143 -8.42 -2.70 4.12
C THR A 143 -7.44 -1.82 4.87
N SER A 144 -6.37 -1.33 4.22
CA SER A 144 -5.40 -0.42 4.84
C SER A 144 -6.07 0.89 5.27
N SER A 145 -5.66 1.43 6.40
CA SER A 145 -6.06 2.76 6.89
C SER A 145 -5.27 3.89 6.22
N GLY A 146 -5.41 5.12 6.67
CA GLY A 146 -4.71 6.28 6.12
C GLY A 146 -5.50 7.01 5.05
N ILE A 147 -4.88 8.07 4.49
CA ILE A 147 -5.48 8.86 3.41
C ILE A 147 -5.39 8.03 2.13
N ARG A 148 -6.54 7.74 1.52
CA ARG A 148 -6.59 6.93 0.30
C ARG A 148 -5.66 7.51 -0.79
N PHE A 149 -4.88 6.62 -1.42
CA PHE A 149 -3.91 6.99 -2.46
C PHE A 149 -4.53 7.87 -3.54
N LEU A 150 -5.74 7.56 -3.97
CA LEU A 150 -6.45 8.29 -5.01
C LEU A 150 -6.71 9.75 -4.62
N LYS A 151 -6.98 10.02 -3.34
CA LYS A 151 -7.17 11.40 -2.85
C LYS A 151 -5.87 12.19 -2.91
N ILE A 152 -4.76 11.58 -2.45
CA ILE A 152 -3.43 12.20 -2.51
C ILE A 152 -3.05 12.46 -3.98
N TYR A 153 -3.23 11.46 -4.83
CA TYR A 153 -2.94 11.60 -6.26
C TYR A 153 -3.77 12.70 -6.93
N SER A 154 -5.07 12.77 -6.65
CA SER A 154 -5.94 13.81 -7.20
C SER A 154 -5.52 15.22 -6.76
N LEU A 155 -5.11 15.36 -5.49
CA LEU A 155 -4.62 16.63 -4.95
C LEU A 155 -3.32 17.07 -5.63
N PHE A 156 -2.35 16.16 -5.77
CA PHE A 156 -1.10 16.47 -6.49
C PHE A 156 -1.36 16.84 -7.94
N LYS A 157 -2.21 16.09 -8.63
CA LYS A 157 -2.56 16.37 -10.01
C LYS A 157 -3.26 17.72 -10.16
N TYR A 158 -4.16 18.05 -9.22
CA TYR A 158 -4.80 19.35 -9.16
C TYR A 158 -3.77 20.47 -9.00
N SER A 159 -2.88 20.36 -8.01
CA SER A 159 -1.85 21.37 -7.72
C SER A 159 -0.92 21.59 -8.92
N ILE A 160 -0.47 20.52 -9.56
CA ILE A 160 0.37 20.60 -10.77
C ILE A 160 -0.37 21.27 -11.91
N ASN A 161 -1.63 20.92 -12.13
CA ASN A 161 -2.44 21.52 -13.19
C ASN A 161 -2.71 23.00 -12.93
N GLU A 162 -2.91 23.40 -11.68
CA GLU A 162 -3.05 24.81 -11.28
C GLU A 162 -1.79 25.59 -11.63
N ILE A 163 -0.63 25.09 -11.23
CA ILE A 163 0.67 25.73 -11.55
C ILE A 163 0.86 25.83 -13.07
N LEU A 164 0.57 24.78 -13.81
CA LEU A 164 0.69 24.77 -15.27
C LEU A 164 -0.33 25.66 -15.96
N SER A 165 -1.51 25.91 -15.36
CA SER A 165 -2.54 26.79 -15.90
C SER A 165 -2.08 28.25 -15.99
N TYR A 166 -1.20 28.69 -15.07
CA TYR A 166 -0.57 30.01 -15.13
C TYR A 166 0.38 30.19 -16.33
N SER A 167 0.94 29.09 -16.84
CA SER A 167 1.90 29.10 -17.96
C SER A 167 1.27 28.86 -19.33
N ARG A 168 0.00 28.43 -19.41
CA ARG A 168 -0.64 28.00 -20.66
C ARG A 168 -1.94 28.75 -20.92
N PRO A 169 -2.28 29.04 -22.20
CA PRO A 169 -3.53 29.69 -22.56
C PRO A 169 -4.73 28.82 -22.16
N LYS A 170 -5.78 29.45 -21.60
CA LYS A 170 -6.95 28.84 -20.91
C LYS A 170 -7.75 27.81 -21.73
N ASN A 171 -7.56 27.71 -23.04
CA ASN A 171 -8.47 26.94 -23.91
C ASN A 171 -8.07 25.49 -24.17
N ILE A 172 -6.99 24.96 -23.53
CA ILE A 172 -6.42 23.66 -23.93
C ILE A 172 -6.41 22.64 -22.77
N TYR A 173 -7.05 22.93 -21.64
CA TYR A 173 -6.98 22.04 -20.50
C TYR A 173 -8.16 21.06 -20.39
N ILE A 174 -7.90 19.78 -20.69
CA ILE A 174 -8.83 18.68 -20.42
C ILE A 174 -8.22 17.83 -19.28
N ASN A 175 -8.80 17.93 -18.09
CA ASN A 175 -8.41 17.08 -16.96
C ASN A 175 -9.09 15.72 -17.08
N LYS A 176 -8.29 14.66 -17.22
CA LYS A 176 -8.79 13.27 -17.19
C LYS A 176 -8.56 12.68 -15.81
N HIS A 177 -9.61 12.13 -15.23
CA HIS A 177 -9.51 11.35 -14.01
C HIS A 177 -8.95 9.94 -14.29
N LEU A 178 -8.32 9.29 -13.29
CA LEU A 178 -7.79 7.93 -13.41
C LEU A 178 -8.83 6.89 -13.84
N PHE A 179 -10.07 7.05 -13.43
CA PHE A 179 -11.16 6.07 -13.63
C PHE A 179 -12.12 6.38 -14.76
N SER A 180 -12.09 7.58 -15.34
CA SER A 180 -13.03 7.96 -16.37
C SER A 180 -12.32 8.40 -17.62
N LYS A 181 -12.94 8.08 -18.76
CA LYS A 181 -12.58 8.66 -20.05
C LYS A 181 -13.04 10.11 -20.16
N ASP A 182 -13.90 10.56 -19.23
CA ASP A 182 -14.53 11.86 -19.25
C ASP A 182 -13.65 12.92 -18.60
N SER A 183 -13.74 14.13 -19.11
CA SER A 183 -13.07 15.31 -18.56
C SER A 183 -13.83 15.81 -17.33
N PHE A 184 -13.22 15.81 -16.15
CA PHE A 184 -13.77 16.44 -14.96
C PHE A 184 -13.35 17.90 -14.86
N LYS A 185 -14.27 18.75 -14.40
CA LYS A 185 -13.94 20.11 -14.02
C LYS A 185 -13.09 20.10 -12.76
N LEU A 186 -12.17 21.05 -12.63
CA LEU A 186 -11.27 21.18 -11.47
C LEU A 186 -12.02 21.21 -10.13
N ASP A 187 -13.20 21.90 -10.12
CA ASP A 187 -14.06 21.98 -8.94
C ASP A 187 -14.61 20.62 -8.47
N GLU A 188 -14.79 19.67 -9.38
CA GLU A 188 -15.26 18.32 -9.02
C GLU A 188 -14.16 17.49 -8.36
N ILE A 189 -12.91 17.63 -8.80
CA ILE A 189 -11.76 16.96 -8.17
C ILE A 189 -11.55 17.47 -6.75
N TYR A 190 -11.68 18.78 -6.55
CA TYR A 190 -11.58 19.41 -5.23
C TYR A 190 -12.71 18.97 -4.30
N LYS A 191 -13.95 18.92 -4.78
CA LYS A 191 -15.11 18.39 -4.04
C LYS A 191 -14.91 16.93 -3.69
N TYR A 192 -14.36 16.11 -4.61
CA TYR A 192 -14.07 14.70 -4.34
C TYR A 192 -13.04 14.54 -3.23
N PHE A 193 -12.02 15.40 -3.18
CA PHE A 193 -11.03 15.39 -2.10
C PHE A 193 -11.66 15.77 -0.74
N LEU A 194 -12.57 16.75 -0.72
CA LEU A 194 -13.23 17.23 0.49
C LEU A 194 -14.40 16.35 0.95
N SER A 195 -14.99 15.54 0.04
CA SER A 195 -16.09 14.64 0.38
C SER A 195 -15.58 13.43 1.15
N VAL A 196 -15.48 13.57 2.46
CA VAL A 196 -15.15 12.47 3.41
C VAL A 196 -16.20 12.43 4.49
#